data_87e643b4ed30b2f7b915197a83f8e34e
#
_entry.id   87e643b4ed30b2f7b915197a83f8e34e
#
_cell.length_a   1.000
_cell.length_b   1.000
_cell.length_c   1.000
_cell.angle_alpha   90.00
_cell.angle_beta   90.00
_cell.angle_gamma   90.00
#
_symmetry.space_group_name_H-M   'P 1'
#
loop_
_entity.id
_entity.type
_entity.pdbx_description
1 polymer ?
#
loop_
_entity_poly.entity_id
_entity_poly.type
_entity_poly.pdbx_seq_one_letter_code
_entity_poly.pdbx_strand_id
1 'polypeptide(L)'
;MPANSTNPGAYANEKNRVVFMARNFWSGFLFGIGFAVFIDEVVFHLILQWHHFYDQSTFEIGLVSDGLFHAFGWFATISSLFLFADLRRRNALWGKRWAGAMLFGTGAFQVYDGLIQHKLLKLHQIRYDVDILPYDIIWNIAGFSVFLIGFFLLLHTRRPLKKQKAEN
;
A
#
# COMPACT_ATOMS: atom_id res chain seq x y z
N MET A 1 32.54 -35.40 17.60
CA MET A 1 31.99 -34.68 16.45
C MET A 1 30.50 -34.46 16.74
N PRO A 2 29.98 -33.27 16.92
CA PRO A 2 28.54 -33.07 17.11
C PRO A 2 27.84 -33.25 15.76
N ALA A 3 26.88 -34.16 15.72
CA ALA A 3 26.01 -34.38 14.56
C ALA A 3 25.14 -33.11 14.36
N ASN A 4 25.38 -32.44 13.26
CA ASN A 4 24.58 -31.30 12.83
C ASN A 4 23.23 -31.83 12.29
N SER A 5 22.29 -32.11 13.17
CA SER A 5 20.93 -32.52 12.80
C SER A 5 20.13 -31.30 12.33
N THR A 6 20.42 -30.82 11.13
CA THR A 6 19.55 -29.87 10.45
C THR A 6 18.25 -30.59 10.09
N ASN A 7 17.20 -30.36 10.87
CA ASN A 7 15.89 -30.93 10.62
C ASN A 7 15.31 -30.32 9.33
N PRO A 8 15.22 -31.05 8.20
CA PRO A 8 14.75 -30.52 6.91
C PRO A 8 13.32 -29.95 6.98
N GLY A 9 12.49 -30.48 7.88
CA GLY A 9 11.12 -29.99 8.09
C GLY A 9 11.05 -28.60 8.74
N ALA A 10 12.02 -28.27 9.60
CA ALA A 10 12.09 -26.94 10.23
C ALA A 10 12.44 -25.85 9.22
N TYR A 11 13.38 -26.11 8.30
CA TYR A 11 13.75 -25.18 7.23
C TYR A 11 12.63 -25.01 6.21
N ALA A 12 11.92 -26.08 5.82
CA ALA A 12 10.79 -26.00 4.92
C ALA A 12 9.67 -25.13 5.51
N ASN A 13 9.39 -25.27 6.82
CA ASN A 13 8.38 -24.48 7.52
C ASN A 13 8.79 -23.00 7.64
N GLU A 14 10.06 -22.71 7.89
CA GLU A 14 10.58 -21.34 7.96
C GLU A 14 10.54 -20.63 6.59
N LYS A 15 10.99 -21.30 5.52
CA LYS A 15 10.92 -20.77 4.16
C LYS A 15 9.48 -20.46 3.75
N ASN A 16 8.55 -21.36 4.02
CA ASN A 16 7.13 -21.15 3.75
C ASN A 16 6.57 -19.97 4.56
N ARG A 17 6.97 -19.82 5.81
CA ARG A 17 6.56 -18.69 6.65
C ARG A 17 7.01 -17.34 6.07
N VAL A 18 8.25 -17.23 5.62
CA VAL A 18 8.78 -16.01 4.99
C VAL A 18 7.99 -15.67 3.73
N VAL A 19 7.73 -16.67 2.87
CA VAL A 19 6.93 -16.49 1.65
C VAL A 19 5.53 -16.00 1.96
N PHE A 20 4.84 -16.60 2.93
CA PHE A 20 3.49 -16.16 3.31
C PHE A 20 3.47 -14.79 4.00
N MET A 21 4.50 -14.44 4.77
CA MET A 21 4.65 -13.09 5.31
C MET A 21 4.77 -12.05 4.20
N ALA A 22 5.59 -12.32 3.17
CA ALA A 22 5.73 -11.45 2.01
C ALA A 22 4.43 -11.35 1.20
N ARG A 23 3.73 -12.46 0.97
CA ARG A 23 2.43 -12.47 0.27
C ARG A 23 1.35 -11.68 1.00
N ASN A 24 1.26 -11.79 2.32
CA ASN A 24 0.34 -10.97 3.13
C ASN A 24 0.67 -9.48 3.03
N PHE A 25 1.97 -9.14 3.02
CA PHE A 25 2.40 -7.76 2.82
C PHE A 25 2.00 -7.25 1.44
N TRP A 26 2.39 -7.93 0.36
CA TRP A 26 2.12 -7.47 -1.00
C TRP A 26 0.63 -7.41 -1.33
N SER A 27 -0.15 -8.40 -0.86
CA SER A 27 -1.60 -8.36 -1.01
C SER A 27 -2.21 -7.14 -0.32
N GLY A 28 -1.89 -6.90 0.96
CA GLY A 28 -2.41 -5.73 1.67
C GLY A 28 -1.91 -4.42 1.05
N PHE A 29 -0.63 -4.31 0.74
CA PHE A 29 -0.01 -3.11 0.17
C PHE A 29 -0.63 -2.71 -1.18
N LEU A 30 -0.77 -3.66 -2.10
CA LEU A 30 -1.42 -3.41 -3.39
C LEU A 30 -2.90 -3.03 -3.24
N PHE A 31 -3.59 -3.67 -2.28
CA PHE A 31 -4.97 -3.27 -1.98
C PHE A 31 -5.04 -1.83 -1.48
N GLY A 32 -4.14 -1.46 -0.57
CA GLY A 32 -4.08 -0.12 0.00
C GLY A 32 -3.81 0.97 -1.07
N ILE A 33 -2.85 0.72 -1.97
CA ILE A 33 -2.59 1.62 -3.10
C ILE A 33 -3.81 1.69 -4.01
N GLY A 34 -4.32 0.55 -4.48
CA GLY A 34 -5.45 0.52 -5.42
C GLY A 34 -6.71 1.18 -4.86
N PHE A 35 -6.99 0.98 -3.56
CA PHE A 35 -8.10 1.62 -2.88
C PHE A 35 -7.91 3.14 -2.73
N ALA A 36 -6.70 3.59 -2.38
CA ALA A 36 -6.40 5.02 -2.28
C ALA A 36 -6.55 5.72 -3.64
N VAL A 37 -5.97 5.14 -4.70
CA VAL A 37 -6.13 5.61 -6.08
C VAL A 37 -7.62 5.67 -6.48
N PHE A 38 -8.39 4.64 -6.14
CA PHE A 38 -9.82 4.61 -6.47
C PHE A 38 -10.59 5.74 -5.75
N ILE A 39 -10.32 5.96 -4.47
CA ILE A 39 -10.98 7.05 -3.70
C ILE A 39 -10.57 8.41 -4.26
N ASP A 40 -9.29 8.61 -4.52
CA ASP A 40 -8.75 9.85 -5.07
C ASP A 40 -9.41 10.19 -6.41
N GLU A 41 -9.37 9.25 -7.34
CA GLU A 41 -9.97 9.37 -8.67
C GLU A 41 -11.47 9.66 -8.60
N VAL A 42 -12.23 8.86 -7.84
CA VAL A 42 -13.68 9.03 -7.80
C VAL A 42 -14.10 10.32 -7.10
N VAL A 43 -13.44 10.65 -5.99
CA VAL A 43 -13.84 11.81 -5.19
C VAL A 43 -13.32 13.11 -5.78
N PHE A 44 -12.01 13.21 -6.02
CA PHE A 44 -11.39 14.51 -6.35
C PHE A 44 -11.36 14.78 -7.85
N HIS A 45 -11.16 13.77 -8.70
CA HIS A 45 -11.13 13.95 -10.15
C HIS A 45 -12.53 13.92 -10.78
N LEU A 46 -13.41 12.95 -10.41
CA LEU A 46 -14.69 12.76 -11.06
C LEU A 46 -15.85 13.51 -10.40
N ILE A 47 -16.02 13.43 -9.06
CA ILE A 47 -17.16 14.03 -8.37
C ILE A 47 -16.92 15.51 -8.09
N LEU A 48 -15.81 15.85 -7.45
CA LEU A 48 -15.48 17.22 -7.06
C LEU A 48 -14.84 18.02 -8.21
N GLN A 49 -14.24 17.32 -9.18
CA GLN A 49 -13.54 17.92 -10.33
C GLN A 49 -12.55 19.00 -9.90
N TRP A 50 -11.78 18.70 -8.85
CA TRP A 50 -10.82 19.66 -8.33
C TRP A 50 -9.57 19.75 -9.20
N HIS A 51 -9.16 18.65 -9.81
CA HIS A 51 -8.01 18.51 -10.70
C HIS A 51 -8.10 17.21 -11.51
N HIS A 52 -7.21 17.06 -12.50
CA HIS A 52 -6.93 15.79 -13.18
C HIS A 52 -5.58 15.25 -12.72
N PHE A 53 -5.31 13.98 -12.94
CA PHE A 53 -4.00 13.39 -12.62
C PHE A 53 -2.85 14.16 -13.32
N TYR A 54 -3.09 14.69 -14.53
CA TYR A 54 -2.14 15.52 -15.25
C TYR A 54 -2.83 16.79 -15.76
N ASP A 55 -2.56 17.92 -15.11
CA ASP A 55 -3.14 19.22 -15.41
C ASP A 55 -2.22 20.15 -16.20
N GLN A 56 -1.07 19.65 -16.70
CA GLN A 56 -0.10 20.46 -17.43
C GLN A 56 -0.37 20.50 -18.95
N SER A 57 -1.60 20.15 -19.39
CA SER A 57 -1.96 20.07 -20.81
C SER A 57 -3.43 20.44 -21.05
N THR A 58 -4.05 19.88 -22.10
CA THR A 58 -5.46 20.12 -22.41
C THR A 58 -6.38 19.27 -21.52
N PHE A 59 -7.64 19.67 -21.43
CA PHE A 59 -8.66 18.93 -20.68
C PHE A 59 -8.79 17.47 -21.13
N GLU A 60 -8.72 17.22 -22.45
CA GLU A 60 -8.82 15.86 -23.01
C GLU A 60 -7.64 14.98 -22.56
N ILE A 61 -6.44 15.55 -22.47
CA ILE A 61 -5.26 14.85 -21.97
C ILE A 61 -5.41 14.59 -20.46
N GLY A 62 -5.98 15.54 -19.71
CA GLY A 62 -6.35 15.35 -18.31
C GLY A 62 -7.26 14.13 -18.13
N LEU A 63 -8.37 14.07 -18.87
CA LEU A 63 -9.30 12.92 -18.82
C LEU A 63 -8.65 11.58 -19.20
N VAL A 64 -7.76 11.57 -20.20
CA VAL A 64 -7.01 10.36 -20.55
C VAL A 64 -6.09 9.94 -19.42
N SER A 65 -5.42 10.91 -18.77
CA SER A 65 -4.55 10.64 -17.62
C SER A 65 -5.32 10.05 -16.45
N ASP A 66 -6.51 10.55 -16.14
CA ASP A 66 -7.41 10.00 -15.11
C ASP A 66 -7.82 8.56 -15.44
N GLY A 67 -8.15 8.28 -16.70
CA GLY A 67 -8.48 6.92 -17.15
C GLY A 67 -7.31 5.94 -16.95
N LEU A 68 -6.08 6.34 -17.24
CA LEU A 68 -4.88 5.53 -17.04
C LEU A 68 -4.58 5.34 -15.55
N PHE A 69 -4.74 6.38 -14.77
CA PHE A 69 -4.56 6.33 -13.33
C PHE A 69 -5.60 5.42 -12.66
N HIS A 70 -6.86 5.53 -13.07
CA HIS A 70 -7.95 4.64 -12.66
C HIS A 70 -7.66 3.17 -13.02
N ALA A 71 -7.19 2.90 -14.24
CA ALA A 71 -6.80 1.56 -14.67
C ALA A 71 -5.67 0.98 -13.80
N PHE A 72 -4.65 1.79 -13.45
CA PHE A 72 -3.59 1.40 -12.53
C PHE A 72 -4.16 0.97 -11.16
N GLY A 73 -5.07 1.77 -10.58
CA GLY A 73 -5.74 1.43 -9.32
C GLY A 73 -6.50 0.10 -9.39
N TRP A 74 -7.20 -0.16 -10.49
CA TRP A 74 -7.88 -1.43 -10.73
C TRP A 74 -6.91 -2.61 -10.84
N PHE A 75 -5.83 -2.50 -11.59
CA PHE A 75 -4.83 -3.56 -11.70
C PHE A 75 -4.19 -3.89 -10.36
N ALA A 76 -3.86 -2.88 -9.55
CA ALA A 76 -3.34 -3.08 -8.21
C ALA A 76 -4.35 -3.81 -7.30
N THR A 77 -5.61 -3.37 -7.32
CA THR A 77 -6.70 -3.98 -6.54
C THR A 77 -6.95 -5.43 -6.94
N ILE A 78 -7.10 -5.71 -8.24
CA ILE A 78 -7.35 -7.06 -8.75
C ILE A 78 -6.18 -8.00 -8.40
N SER A 79 -4.95 -7.55 -8.61
CA SER A 79 -3.74 -8.33 -8.25
C SER A 79 -3.71 -8.66 -6.75
N SER A 80 -4.08 -7.68 -5.91
CA SER A 80 -4.23 -7.89 -4.47
C SER A 80 -5.27 -8.94 -4.13
N LEU A 81 -6.46 -8.88 -4.76
CA LEU A 81 -7.55 -9.82 -4.50
C LEU A 81 -7.20 -11.25 -4.89
N PHE A 82 -6.45 -11.46 -5.97
CA PHE A 82 -5.93 -12.79 -6.32
C PHE A 82 -4.98 -13.32 -5.23
N LEU A 83 -4.05 -12.51 -4.75
CA LEU A 83 -3.16 -12.88 -3.65
C LEU A 83 -3.93 -13.15 -2.35
N PHE A 84 -4.93 -12.32 -2.04
CA PHE A 84 -5.80 -12.49 -0.89
C PHE A 84 -6.58 -13.81 -0.95
N ALA A 85 -7.19 -14.11 -2.09
CA ALA A 85 -7.93 -15.35 -2.29
C ALA A 85 -7.03 -16.58 -2.15
N ASP A 86 -5.79 -16.54 -2.68
CA ASP A 86 -4.84 -17.63 -2.51
C ASP A 86 -4.42 -17.80 -1.03
N LEU A 87 -4.17 -16.70 -0.30
CA LEU A 87 -3.88 -16.73 1.13
C LEU A 87 -5.04 -17.33 1.94
N ARG A 88 -6.29 -16.94 1.62
CA ARG A 88 -7.50 -17.51 2.24
C ARG A 88 -7.61 -19.00 2.00
N ARG A 89 -7.48 -19.43 0.75
CA ARG A 89 -7.55 -20.84 0.34
C ARG A 89 -6.51 -21.72 1.06
N ARG A 90 -5.33 -21.16 1.31
CA ARG A 90 -4.23 -21.85 2.00
C ARG A 90 -4.27 -21.75 3.53
N ASN A 91 -5.30 -21.11 4.12
CA ASN A 91 -5.36 -20.78 5.55
C ASN A 91 -4.10 -20.02 6.03
N ALA A 92 -3.49 -19.22 5.16
CA ALA A 92 -2.25 -18.48 5.39
C ALA A 92 -2.47 -16.96 5.52
N LEU A 93 -3.73 -16.51 5.57
CA LEU A 93 -4.04 -15.10 5.76
C LEU A 93 -3.74 -14.67 7.19
N TRP A 94 -2.85 -13.71 7.31
CA TRP A 94 -2.54 -13.06 8.57
C TRP A 94 -3.17 -11.67 8.62
N GLY A 95 -4.41 -11.59 9.11
CA GLY A 95 -5.25 -10.39 9.03
C GLY A 95 -4.60 -9.12 9.57
N LYS A 96 -3.92 -9.17 10.73
CA LYS A 96 -3.24 -7.99 11.30
C LYS A 96 -2.10 -7.49 10.40
N ARG A 97 -1.33 -8.40 9.79
CA ARG A 97 -0.25 -8.05 8.88
C ARG A 97 -0.79 -7.50 7.57
N TRP A 98 -1.84 -8.12 7.04
CA TRP A 98 -2.52 -7.68 5.83
C TRP A 98 -3.11 -6.28 6.00
N ALA A 99 -3.83 -6.02 7.11
CA ALA A 99 -4.39 -4.71 7.44
C ALA A 99 -3.30 -3.65 7.64
N GLY A 100 -2.19 -4.00 8.32
CA GLY A 100 -1.04 -3.11 8.46
C GLY A 100 -0.41 -2.75 7.11
N ALA A 101 -0.29 -3.74 6.19
CA ALA A 101 0.21 -3.50 4.84
C ALA A 101 -0.75 -2.66 3.99
N MET A 102 -2.07 -2.86 4.15
CA MET A 102 -3.09 -2.05 3.49
C MET A 102 -2.99 -0.58 3.92
N LEU A 103 -2.96 -0.30 5.21
CA LEU A 103 -2.81 1.08 5.71
C LEU A 103 -1.47 1.68 5.29
N PHE A 104 -0.40 0.89 5.32
CA PHE A 104 0.92 1.34 4.85
C PHE A 104 0.90 1.71 3.36
N GLY A 105 0.25 0.90 2.51
CA GLY A 105 0.10 1.17 1.08
C GLY A 105 -0.76 2.41 0.81
N THR A 106 -1.91 2.54 1.51
CA THR A 106 -2.76 3.73 1.43
C THR A 106 -2.00 5.00 1.81
N GLY A 107 -1.32 5.00 2.97
CA GLY A 107 -0.56 6.15 3.43
C GLY A 107 0.66 6.45 2.55
N ALA A 108 1.34 5.42 2.02
CA ALA A 108 2.46 5.59 1.09
C ALA A 108 2.02 6.28 -0.21
N PHE A 109 0.87 5.89 -0.76
CA PHE A 109 0.29 6.57 -1.92
C PHE A 109 -0.04 8.03 -1.60
N GLN A 110 -0.75 8.30 -0.51
CA GLN A 110 -1.14 9.65 -0.10
C GLN A 110 0.07 10.59 0.08
N VAL A 111 1.14 10.08 0.72
CA VAL A 111 2.39 10.85 0.92
C VAL A 111 3.10 11.06 -0.41
N TYR A 112 3.15 10.04 -1.27
CA TYR A 112 3.73 10.14 -2.62
C TYR A 112 3.00 11.19 -3.45
N ASP A 113 1.68 11.15 -3.47
CA ASP A 113 0.85 12.09 -4.20
C ASP A 113 1.05 13.52 -3.67
N GLY A 114 0.86 13.73 -2.36
CA GLY A 114 0.95 15.05 -1.74
C GLY A 114 2.33 15.70 -1.85
N LEU A 115 3.43 14.94 -1.78
CA LEU A 115 4.79 15.49 -1.82
C LEU A 115 5.42 15.43 -3.21
N ILE A 116 5.27 14.30 -3.90
CA ILE A 116 5.96 14.11 -5.18
C ILE A 116 5.14 14.68 -6.32
N GLN A 117 3.87 14.31 -6.44
CA GLN A 117 3.03 14.76 -7.56
C GLN A 117 2.63 16.23 -7.41
N HIS A 118 2.15 16.65 -6.23
CA HIS A 118 1.71 18.04 -6.02
C HIS A 118 2.88 19.03 -5.90
N LYS A 119 3.98 18.68 -5.22
CA LYS A 119 5.03 19.66 -4.87
C LYS A 119 6.30 19.53 -5.67
N LEU A 120 6.80 18.31 -5.90
CA LEU A 120 8.06 18.11 -6.62
C LEU A 120 7.84 18.15 -8.14
N LEU A 121 6.97 17.29 -8.65
CA LEU A 121 6.69 17.19 -10.09
C LEU A 121 5.68 18.24 -10.57
N LYS A 122 4.83 18.72 -9.67
CA LYS A 122 3.77 19.70 -9.96
C LYS A 122 2.87 19.25 -11.11
N LEU A 123 2.52 17.97 -11.15
CA LEU A 123 1.64 17.42 -12.19
C LEU A 123 0.25 18.03 -12.09
N HIS A 124 -0.21 18.25 -10.87
CA HIS A 124 -1.43 18.95 -10.49
C HIS A 124 -1.29 19.54 -9.07
N GLN A 125 -2.30 20.29 -8.64
CA GLN A 125 -2.47 20.72 -7.25
C GLN A 125 -3.69 20.03 -6.66
N ILE A 126 -3.74 19.87 -5.33
CA ILE A 126 -4.91 19.24 -4.70
C ILE A 126 -6.22 19.97 -5.03
N ARG A 127 -6.17 21.30 -5.19
CA ARG A 127 -7.28 22.15 -5.61
C ARG A 127 -6.77 23.46 -6.17
N TYR A 128 -7.45 23.98 -7.20
CA TYR A 128 -7.16 25.28 -7.79
C TYR A 128 -8.08 26.38 -7.25
N ASP A 129 -7.70 27.63 -7.44
CA ASP A 129 -8.45 28.85 -7.12
C ASP A 129 -8.84 28.99 -5.64
N VAL A 130 -8.00 28.48 -4.73
CA VAL A 130 -8.17 28.57 -3.28
C VAL A 130 -6.82 28.82 -2.59
N ASP A 131 -6.88 29.22 -1.30
CA ASP A 131 -5.68 29.10 -0.46
C ASP A 131 -5.36 27.61 -0.27
N ILE A 132 -4.27 27.18 -0.90
CA ILE A 132 -3.91 25.76 -0.97
C ILE A 132 -3.33 25.21 0.34
N LEU A 133 -2.78 26.08 1.19
CA LEU A 133 -2.02 25.67 2.37
C LEU A 133 -2.82 24.76 3.34
N PRO A 134 -4.07 25.08 3.69
CA PRO A 134 -4.87 24.19 4.54
C PRO A 134 -5.11 22.81 3.94
N TYR A 135 -5.34 22.72 2.64
CA TYR A 135 -5.55 21.46 1.92
C TYR A 135 -4.30 20.59 1.95
N ASP A 136 -3.14 21.18 1.63
CA ASP A 136 -1.85 20.49 1.67
C ASP A 136 -1.52 19.95 3.08
N ILE A 137 -1.76 20.78 4.11
CA ILE A 137 -1.50 20.37 5.49
C ILE A 137 -2.39 19.19 5.88
N ILE A 138 -3.70 19.28 5.63
CA ILE A 138 -4.65 18.21 5.97
C ILE A 138 -4.30 16.93 5.21
N TRP A 139 -4.05 17.03 3.90
CA TRP A 139 -3.69 15.90 3.06
C TRP A 139 -2.44 15.16 3.56
N ASN A 140 -1.37 15.92 3.78
CA ASN A 140 -0.10 15.34 4.20
C ASN A 140 -0.17 14.77 5.63
N ILE A 141 -0.81 15.47 6.59
CA ILE A 141 -0.99 14.95 7.95
C ILE A 141 -1.81 13.65 7.93
N ALA A 142 -2.92 13.60 7.17
CA ALA A 142 -3.71 12.38 7.03
C ALA A 142 -2.90 11.24 6.42
N GLY A 143 -2.19 11.50 5.32
CA GLY A 143 -1.32 10.53 4.64
C GLY A 143 -0.23 9.97 5.57
N PHE A 144 0.52 10.84 6.24
CA PHE A 144 1.55 10.43 7.19
C PHE A 144 0.98 9.66 8.39
N SER A 145 -0.17 10.06 8.91
CA SER A 145 -0.82 9.35 10.02
C SER A 145 -1.17 7.92 9.64
N VAL A 146 -1.83 7.73 8.49
CA VAL A 146 -2.20 6.40 7.98
C VAL A 146 -0.95 5.56 7.69
N PHE A 147 0.08 6.17 7.07
CA PHE A 147 1.38 5.53 6.81
C PHE A 147 2.03 5.01 8.10
N LEU A 148 2.12 5.86 9.14
CA LEU A 148 2.73 5.49 10.40
C LEU A 148 1.95 4.41 11.14
N ILE A 149 0.62 4.48 11.17
CA ILE A 149 -0.22 3.42 11.74
C ILE A 149 0.07 2.09 11.05
N GLY A 150 0.06 2.06 9.71
CA GLY A 150 0.38 0.88 8.93
C GLY A 150 1.79 0.34 9.21
N PHE A 151 2.78 1.24 9.27
CA PHE A 151 4.16 0.90 9.56
C PHE A 151 4.33 0.25 10.95
N PHE A 152 3.76 0.85 12.00
CA PHE A 152 3.84 0.28 13.35
C PHE A 152 3.09 -1.04 13.48
N LEU A 153 1.94 -1.21 12.82
CA LEU A 153 1.26 -2.50 12.76
C LEU A 153 2.13 -3.56 12.09
N LEU A 154 2.82 -3.23 11.00
CA LEU A 154 3.75 -4.14 10.33
C LEU A 154 4.92 -4.51 11.23
N LEU A 155 5.51 -3.56 11.97
CA LEU A 155 6.57 -3.83 12.93
C LEU A 155 6.07 -4.77 14.03
N HIS A 156 4.89 -4.52 14.58
CA HIS A 156 4.30 -5.37 15.62
C HIS A 156 4.03 -6.81 15.15
N THR A 157 3.84 -7.02 13.86
CA THR A 157 3.67 -8.35 13.28
C THR A 157 4.99 -9.03 12.90
N ARG A 158 6.14 -8.39 13.06
CA ARG A 158 7.45 -9.03 12.95
C ARG A 158 7.70 -9.85 14.21
N ARG A 159 7.29 -11.13 14.20
CA ARG A 159 7.69 -12.04 15.28
C ARG A 159 9.19 -12.28 15.16
N PRO A 160 9.98 -12.03 16.23
CA PRO A 160 11.38 -12.44 16.24
C PRO A 160 11.44 -13.95 15.98
N LEU A 161 12.39 -14.38 15.18
CA LEU A 161 12.77 -15.77 15.07
C LEU A 161 13.14 -16.19 16.50
N LYS A 162 12.30 -17.01 17.16
CA LYS A 162 12.73 -17.65 18.41
C LYS A 162 13.98 -18.43 18.04
N LYS A 163 15.15 -17.97 18.51
CA LYS A 163 16.32 -18.84 18.64
C LYS A 163 15.80 -20.01 19.46
N GLN A 164 15.60 -21.16 18.81
CA GLN A 164 15.43 -22.40 19.52
C GLN A 164 16.75 -22.57 20.29
N LYS A 165 16.76 -22.17 21.58
CA LYS A 165 17.82 -22.63 22.47
C LYS A 165 17.84 -24.13 22.30
N ALA A 166 18.97 -24.65 21.86
CA ALA A 166 19.30 -26.04 22.01
C ALA A 166 19.20 -26.33 23.51
N GLU A 167 18.09 -26.92 23.91
CA GLU A 167 18.00 -27.61 25.18
C GLU A 167 18.74 -28.94 24.96
N ASN A 168 19.93 -28.96 25.50
CA ASN A 168 20.67 -30.19 25.77
C ASN A 168 20.00 -30.95 26.92
#